data_2f73fc12ece0f95ad1a7645b30136f92
#
_entry.id   2f73fc12ece0f95ad1a7645b30136f92
#
_cell.length_a   1.000
_cell.length_b   1.000
_cell.length_c   1.000
_cell.angle_alpha   90.00
_cell.angle_beta   90.00
_cell.angle_gamma   90.00
#
_symmetry.space_group_name_H-M   'P 1'
#
loop_
_entity.id
_entity.type
_entity.pdbx_description
1 polymer ?
#
loop_
_entity_poly.entity_id
_entity_poly.type
_entity_poly.pdbx_seq_one_letter_code
_entity_poly.pdbx_strand_id
1 'polypeptide(L)'
;MTDHYAVIGRPINHTKSPLIHGLFAATSGQDLEYGAIEGSLEDFAGDVARFRAQGGRGMNVTAPFKLQAFQLATEPSERARLAKAANALKFEGERVLAENFDGIGLLRDIEVNLGQPLAGKRVLLLGAGGAVRGALLPFLAVGPAALVMVNRDRQKAAGLAQEIGHPLLSVSSYEALQGERFDLVINATSASLVGELPPVPADVFAQAALAYELAYGKGLTPFLRLAKEQGVAQLADGVGMLVEQAAEAFAWWRGVRPETRPVIDRLTLPLT
;
A
#
# COMPACT_ATOMS: atom_id res chain seq x y z
N MET A 1 -26.94 16.60 -4.25
CA MET A 1 -26.72 16.36 -2.80
C MET A 1 -25.29 15.86 -2.68
N THR A 2 -24.47 16.56 -1.94
CA THR A 2 -23.04 16.24 -1.78
C THR A 2 -22.84 14.92 -1.06
N ASP A 3 -22.10 14.00 -1.64
CA ASP A 3 -21.80 12.70 -1.01
C ASP A 3 -20.65 12.82 -0.01
N HIS A 4 -20.76 12.14 1.13
CA HIS A 4 -19.78 12.22 2.20
C HIS A 4 -18.93 10.94 2.28
N TYR A 5 -17.60 11.17 2.30
CA TYR A 5 -16.58 10.12 2.48
C TYR A 5 -15.60 10.54 3.59
N ALA A 6 -14.86 9.60 4.14
CA ALA A 6 -13.87 9.89 5.15
C ALA A 6 -12.72 8.87 5.15
N VAL A 7 -11.63 9.20 5.81
CA VAL A 7 -10.65 8.22 6.30
C VAL A 7 -10.78 8.06 7.81
N ILE A 8 -10.70 6.83 8.29
CA ILE A 8 -10.63 6.52 9.72
C ILE A 8 -9.30 5.85 10.07
N GLY A 9 -8.68 6.31 11.15
CA GLY A 9 -7.40 5.79 11.65
C GLY A 9 -7.06 6.35 13.03
N ARG A 10 -5.95 5.89 13.63
CA ARG A 10 -5.46 6.43 14.90
C ARG A 10 -3.94 6.24 15.05
N PRO A 11 -3.16 7.31 15.19
CA PRO A 11 -3.57 8.73 15.03
C PRO A 11 -3.93 9.06 13.58
N ILE A 12 -4.77 10.08 13.35
CA ILE A 12 -5.23 10.47 12.01
C ILE A 12 -4.77 11.86 11.57
N ASN A 13 -4.23 12.67 12.47
CA ASN A 13 -3.91 14.07 12.22
C ASN A 13 -2.93 14.34 11.08
N HIS A 14 -2.15 13.34 10.69
CA HIS A 14 -1.12 13.47 9.62
C HIS A 14 -1.58 12.94 8.26
N THR A 15 -2.85 12.50 8.16
CA THR A 15 -3.36 11.93 6.92
C THR A 15 -3.36 12.94 5.78
N LYS A 16 -2.98 12.47 4.59
CA LYS A 16 -3.06 13.26 3.35
C LYS A 16 -4.35 12.96 2.56
N SER A 17 -5.14 11.97 3.01
CA SER A 17 -6.33 11.51 2.27
C SER A 17 -7.36 12.61 1.98
N PRO A 18 -7.69 13.54 2.90
CA PRO A 18 -8.62 14.62 2.58
C PRO A 18 -8.10 15.54 1.46
N LEU A 19 -6.81 15.86 1.46
CA LEU A 19 -6.20 16.64 0.37
C LEU A 19 -6.25 15.89 -0.96
N ILE A 20 -5.88 14.59 -0.96
CA ILE A 20 -5.85 13.76 -2.17
C ILE A 20 -7.25 13.65 -2.77
N HIS A 21 -8.24 13.24 -1.97
CA HIS A 21 -9.62 13.06 -2.44
C HIS A 21 -10.29 14.39 -2.82
N GLY A 22 -9.96 15.48 -2.12
CA GLY A 22 -10.42 16.83 -2.51
C GLY A 22 -9.88 17.26 -3.88
N LEU A 23 -8.61 16.99 -4.18
CA LEU A 23 -8.02 17.23 -5.50
C LEU A 23 -8.67 16.35 -6.57
N PHE A 24 -8.89 15.06 -6.28
CA PHE A 24 -9.60 14.16 -7.20
C PHE A 24 -11.01 14.64 -7.51
N ALA A 25 -11.76 15.06 -6.49
CA ALA A 25 -13.09 15.60 -6.68
C ALA A 25 -13.10 16.85 -7.57
N ALA A 26 -12.20 17.80 -7.28
CA ALA A 26 -12.09 19.05 -8.05
C ALA A 26 -11.72 18.80 -9.51
N THR A 27 -10.74 17.91 -9.79
CA THR A 27 -10.27 17.66 -11.15
C THR A 27 -11.22 16.77 -11.97
N SER A 28 -12.02 15.93 -11.32
CA SER A 28 -12.98 15.03 -11.98
C SER A 28 -14.43 15.57 -11.99
N GLY A 29 -14.66 16.77 -11.45
CA GLY A 29 -16.00 17.37 -11.40
C GLY A 29 -17.00 16.61 -10.51
N GLN A 30 -16.49 15.91 -9.48
CA GLN A 30 -17.32 15.13 -8.57
C GLN A 30 -17.74 15.97 -7.34
N ASP A 31 -19.04 15.97 -7.02
CA ASP A 31 -19.58 16.62 -5.83
C ASP A 31 -19.46 15.68 -4.62
N LEU A 32 -18.42 15.86 -3.81
CA LEU A 32 -18.21 15.13 -2.59
C LEU A 32 -17.43 15.93 -1.54
N GLU A 33 -17.65 15.58 -0.28
CA GLU A 33 -16.84 16.01 0.86
C GLU A 33 -16.07 14.82 1.42
N TYR A 34 -14.82 15.06 1.79
CA TYR A 34 -13.97 14.03 2.34
C TYR A 34 -13.32 14.48 3.65
N GLY A 35 -13.70 13.79 4.74
CA GLY A 35 -13.23 14.08 6.10
C GLY A 35 -12.18 13.10 6.63
N ALA A 36 -11.75 13.35 7.87
CA ALA A 36 -10.91 12.45 8.65
C ALA A 36 -11.54 12.21 10.02
N ILE A 37 -11.56 10.96 10.46
CA ILE A 37 -12.14 10.51 11.72
C ILE A 37 -11.06 9.83 12.56
N GLU A 38 -10.82 10.33 13.76
CA GLU A 38 -10.00 9.62 14.73
C GLU A 38 -10.84 8.49 15.36
N GLY A 39 -10.52 7.25 14.98
CA GLY A 39 -11.29 6.08 15.40
C GLY A 39 -11.05 5.69 16.85
N SER A 40 -12.08 5.14 17.49
CA SER A 40 -11.99 4.52 18.82
C SER A 40 -11.31 3.15 18.73
N LEU A 41 -10.34 2.90 19.59
CA LEU A 41 -9.73 1.56 19.71
C LEU A 41 -10.69 0.53 20.27
N GLU A 42 -11.71 0.99 21.00
CA GLU A 42 -12.68 0.15 21.71
C GLU A 42 -13.98 -0.07 20.92
N ASP A 43 -14.34 0.89 20.04
CA ASP A 43 -15.63 0.90 19.32
C ASP A 43 -15.51 1.36 17.86
N PHE A 44 -14.62 0.73 17.10
CA PHE A 44 -14.48 0.99 15.65
C PHE A 44 -15.81 0.77 14.90
N ALA A 45 -16.54 -0.30 15.22
CA ALA A 45 -17.81 -0.60 14.57
C ALA A 45 -18.87 0.49 14.81
N GLY A 46 -18.91 1.05 16.03
CA GLY A 46 -19.78 2.18 16.36
C GLY A 46 -19.39 3.45 15.62
N ASP A 47 -18.09 3.74 15.42
CA ASP A 47 -17.66 4.88 14.61
C ASP A 47 -18.14 4.75 13.16
N VAL A 48 -17.99 3.58 12.56
CA VAL A 48 -18.48 3.30 11.20
C VAL A 48 -20.00 3.43 11.13
N ALA A 49 -20.73 2.90 12.10
CA ALA A 49 -22.19 3.00 12.15
C ALA A 49 -22.67 4.46 12.27
N ARG A 50 -22.02 5.27 13.11
CA ARG A 50 -22.31 6.71 13.25
C ARG A 50 -22.10 7.46 11.95
N PHE A 51 -20.99 7.22 11.27
CA PHE A 51 -20.70 7.85 9.99
C PHE A 51 -21.73 7.48 8.91
N ARG A 52 -22.14 6.19 8.83
CA ARG A 52 -23.21 5.74 7.92
C ARG A 52 -24.55 6.42 8.23
N ALA A 53 -24.93 6.51 9.51
CA ALA A 53 -26.18 7.15 9.94
C ALA A 53 -26.22 8.65 9.57
N GLN A 54 -25.06 9.29 9.45
CA GLN A 54 -24.92 10.67 9.00
C GLN A 54 -24.90 10.81 7.46
N GLY A 55 -25.15 9.75 6.72
CA GLY A 55 -25.19 9.76 5.26
C GLY A 55 -23.86 9.44 4.57
N GLY A 56 -22.88 8.93 5.30
CA GLY A 56 -21.60 8.46 4.75
C GLY A 56 -21.79 7.38 3.69
N ARG A 57 -21.10 7.52 2.55
CA ARG A 57 -21.20 6.61 1.40
C ARG A 57 -20.07 5.60 1.34
N GLY A 58 -18.90 5.93 1.88
CA GLY A 58 -17.72 5.07 1.91
C GLY A 58 -16.61 5.66 2.77
N MET A 59 -15.61 4.84 3.06
CA MET A 59 -14.56 5.20 4.00
C MET A 59 -13.25 4.50 3.64
N ASN A 60 -12.15 5.24 3.61
CA ASN A 60 -10.84 4.59 3.70
C ASN A 60 -10.54 4.22 5.16
N VAL A 61 -9.79 3.16 5.32
CA VAL A 61 -9.39 2.67 6.64
C VAL A 61 -7.87 2.51 6.68
N THR A 62 -7.26 3.13 7.69
CA THR A 62 -5.82 2.98 7.94
C THR A 62 -5.54 2.34 9.30
N ALA A 63 -4.27 2.26 9.68
CA ALA A 63 -3.87 1.67 10.95
C ALA A 63 -4.58 2.33 12.15
N PRO A 64 -4.96 1.53 13.15
CA PRO A 64 -4.78 0.10 13.27
C PRO A 64 -5.99 -0.74 12.78
N PHE A 65 -6.99 -0.14 12.14
CA PHE A 65 -8.34 -0.67 11.97
C PHE A 65 -8.57 -1.56 10.74
N LYS A 66 -7.58 -1.78 9.88
CA LYS A 66 -7.76 -2.54 8.62
C LYS A 66 -8.29 -3.98 8.82
N LEU A 67 -7.90 -4.65 9.93
CA LEU A 67 -8.43 -5.97 10.27
C LEU A 67 -9.91 -5.89 10.71
N GLN A 68 -10.24 -4.93 11.58
CA GLN A 68 -11.61 -4.72 12.04
C GLN A 68 -12.53 -4.33 10.88
N ALA A 69 -12.07 -3.51 9.95
CA ALA A 69 -12.81 -3.18 8.73
C ALA A 69 -13.12 -4.41 7.87
N PHE A 70 -12.15 -5.32 7.73
CA PHE A 70 -12.37 -6.60 7.06
C PHE A 70 -13.42 -7.48 7.80
N GLN A 71 -13.33 -7.55 9.12
CA GLN A 71 -14.27 -8.33 9.94
C GLN A 71 -15.69 -7.75 9.95
N LEU A 72 -15.83 -6.42 9.85
CA LEU A 72 -17.11 -5.72 9.80
C LEU A 72 -17.83 -5.90 8.46
N ALA A 73 -17.09 -6.21 7.38
CA ALA A 73 -17.64 -6.28 6.05
C ALA A 73 -18.62 -7.47 5.89
N THR A 74 -19.78 -7.20 5.27
CA THR A 74 -20.71 -8.25 4.84
C THR A 74 -20.26 -8.91 3.54
N GLU A 75 -19.56 -8.14 2.67
CA GLU A 75 -19.09 -8.58 1.36
C GLU A 75 -17.63 -8.13 1.13
N PRO A 76 -16.65 -8.82 1.71
CA PRO A 76 -15.24 -8.56 1.42
C PRO A 76 -14.87 -9.11 0.05
N SER A 77 -14.08 -8.35 -0.71
CA SER A 77 -13.49 -8.78 -1.98
C SER A 77 -12.47 -9.91 -1.79
N GLU A 78 -12.04 -10.52 -2.89
CA GLU A 78 -10.96 -11.51 -2.86
C GLU A 78 -9.66 -10.92 -2.31
N ARG A 79 -9.29 -9.72 -2.75
CA ARG A 79 -8.10 -9.01 -2.26
C ARG A 79 -8.18 -8.75 -0.75
N ALA A 80 -9.34 -8.30 -0.26
CA ALA A 80 -9.53 -8.06 1.17
C ALA A 80 -9.48 -9.39 1.98
N ARG A 81 -10.03 -10.49 1.45
CA ARG A 81 -9.95 -11.82 2.09
C ARG A 81 -8.53 -12.32 2.20
N LEU A 82 -7.75 -12.20 1.13
CA LEU A 82 -6.36 -12.64 1.11
C LEU A 82 -5.45 -11.76 1.97
N ALA A 83 -5.66 -10.45 1.95
CA ALA A 83 -4.97 -9.54 2.85
C ALA A 83 -5.39 -9.73 4.31
N LYS A 84 -6.57 -10.31 4.59
CA LYS A 84 -7.24 -10.31 5.90
C LYS A 84 -7.33 -8.89 6.47
N ALA A 85 -7.51 -7.92 5.58
CA ALA A 85 -7.52 -6.50 5.89
C ALA A 85 -8.24 -5.74 4.79
N ALA A 86 -8.96 -4.67 5.16
CA ALA A 86 -9.58 -3.75 4.22
C ALA A 86 -9.07 -2.34 4.45
N ASN A 87 -8.72 -1.63 3.37
CA ASN A 87 -8.37 -0.21 3.41
C ASN A 87 -9.44 0.70 2.80
N ALA A 88 -10.53 0.10 2.28
CA ALA A 88 -11.67 0.83 1.78
C ALA A 88 -12.98 0.10 2.07
N LEU A 89 -14.00 0.85 2.48
CA LEU A 89 -15.38 0.41 2.69
C LEU A 89 -16.30 1.19 1.77
N LYS A 90 -17.37 0.52 1.28
CA LYS A 90 -18.46 1.13 0.54
C LYS A 90 -19.78 0.70 1.16
N PHE A 91 -20.69 1.63 1.35
CA PHE A 91 -21.97 1.39 2.00
C PHE A 91 -23.12 1.41 0.98
N GLU A 92 -23.85 0.30 0.86
CA GLU A 92 -24.98 0.13 -0.06
C GLU A 92 -26.15 -0.48 0.69
N GLY A 93 -27.10 0.35 1.17
CA GLY A 93 -28.17 -0.11 2.05
C GLY A 93 -27.62 -0.75 3.32
N GLU A 94 -27.97 -2.00 3.60
CA GLU A 94 -27.43 -2.75 4.74
C GLU A 94 -26.05 -3.38 4.45
N ARG A 95 -25.61 -3.41 3.21
CA ARG A 95 -24.36 -4.04 2.81
C ARG A 95 -23.17 -3.16 3.14
N VAL A 96 -22.12 -3.80 3.64
CA VAL A 96 -20.78 -3.20 3.82
C VAL A 96 -19.81 -3.97 2.95
N LEU A 97 -19.50 -3.38 1.80
CA LEU A 97 -18.50 -3.93 0.90
C LEU A 97 -17.12 -3.50 1.38
N ALA A 98 -16.14 -4.38 1.30
CA ALA A 98 -14.76 -4.09 1.69
C ALA A 98 -13.76 -4.46 0.60
N GLU A 99 -12.78 -3.60 0.42
CA GLU A 99 -11.70 -3.77 -0.54
C GLU A 99 -10.33 -3.50 0.09
N ASN A 100 -9.29 -4.05 -0.57
CA ASN A 100 -7.91 -3.72 -0.26
C ASN A 100 -7.20 -3.25 -1.53
N PHE A 101 -6.94 -1.96 -1.61
CA PHE A 101 -6.29 -1.33 -2.75
C PHE A 101 -4.78 -1.08 -2.54
N ASP A 102 -4.21 -1.42 -1.38
CA ASP A 102 -2.80 -1.16 -1.10
C ASP A 102 -1.88 -1.80 -2.15
N GLY A 103 -2.09 -3.08 -2.44
CA GLY A 103 -1.22 -3.80 -3.37
C GLY A 103 -1.36 -3.36 -4.82
N ILE A 104 -2.58 -3.07 -5.25
CA ILE A 104 -2.80 -2.58 -6.62
C ILE A 104 -2.29 -1.15 -6.77
N GLY A 105 -2.40 -0.33 -5.72
CA GLY A 105 -1.81 1.01 -5.70
C GLY A 105 -0.28 0.97 -5.83
N LEU A 106 0.38 0.06 -5.09
CA LEU A 106 1.82 -0.14 -5.18
C LEU A 106 2.24 -0.62 -6.58
N LEU A 107 1.54 -1.62 -7.13
CA LEU A 107 1.83 -2.14 -8.46
C LEU A 107 1.70 -1.04 -9.54
N ARG A 108 0.62 -0.26 -9.49
CA ARG A 108 0.40 0.83 -10.46
C ARG A 108 1.46 1.91 -10.36
N ASP A 109 1.87 2.27 -9.16
CA ASP A 109 2.94 3.25 -9.00
C ASP A 109 4.23 2.75 -9.62
N ILE A 110 4.63 1.51 -9.34
CA ILE A 110 5.85 0.92 -9.89
C ILE A 110 5.77 0.81 -11.42
N GLU A 111 4.69 0.26 -11.97
CA GLU A 111 4.62 -0.03 -13.41
C GLU A 111 4.28 1.20 -14.25
N VAL A 112 3.31 2.03 -13.78
CA VAL A 112 2.77 3.13 -14.58
C VAL A 112 3.52 4.43 -14.32
N ASN A 113 3.70 4.82 -13.05
CA ASN A 113 4.31 6.10 -12.72
C ASN A 113 5.84 6.07 -12.81
N LEU A 114 6.45 4.96 -12.38
CA LEU A 114 7.90 4.77 -12.37
C LEU A 114 8.41 4.04 -13.62
N GLY A 115 7.53 3.45 -14.43
CA GLY A 115 7.87 2.77 -15.68
C GLY A 115 8.70 1.49 -15.50
N GLN A 116 8.56 0.82 -14.35
CA GLN A 116 9.32 -0.40 -14.02
C GLN A 116 8.40 -1.63 -14.02
N PRO A 117 8.27 -2.34 -15.16
CA PRO A 117 7.40 -3.52 -15.22
C PRO A 117 7.96 -4.65 -14.35
N LEU A 118 7.06 -5.34 -13.62
CA LEU A 118 7.42 -6.50 -12.82
C LEU A 118 7.46 -7.80 -13.63
N ALA A 119 6.79 -7.84 -14.77
CA ALA A 119 6.75 -9.03 -15.64
C ALA A 119 8.16 -9.49 -16.02
N GLY A 120 8.48 -10.77 -15.78
CA GLY A 120 9.78 -11.35 -16.07
C GLY A 120 10.92 -10.88 -15.17
N LYS A 121 10.67 -10.10 -14.12
CA LYS A 121 11.67 -9.53 -13.21
C LYS A 121 11.81 -10.32 -11.91
N ARG A 122 13.02 -10.33 -11.35
CA ARG A 122 13.28 -10.84 -10.00
C ARG A 122 13.01 -9.72 -9.00
N VAL A 123 12.04 -9.89 -8.14
CA VAL A 123 11.59 -8.87 -7.18
C VAL A 123 11.88 -9.34 -5.77
N LEU A 124 12.54 -8.50 -4.98
CA LEU A 124 12.76 -8.70 -3.54
C LEU A 124 11.77 -7.87 -2.74
N LEU A 125 10.99 -8.52 -1.88
CA LEU A 125 10.08 -7.89 -0.90
C LEU A 125 10.64 -8.06 0.52
N LEU A 126 11.02 -6.96 1.15
CA LEU A 126 11.42 -6.94 2.54
C LEU A 126 10.20 -6.67 3.43
N GLY A 127 9.84 -7.64 4.27
CA GLY A 127 8.68 -7.61 5.15
C GLY A 127 7.65 -8.71 4.83
N ALA A 128 6.76 -9.00 5.79
CA ALA A 128 5.60 -9.88 5.66
C ALA A 128 4.40 -9.30 6.43
N GLY A 129 4.29 -7.98 6.42
CA GLY A 129 3.17 -7.23 7.00
C GLY A 129 1.95 -7.14 6.09
N GLY A 130 0.95 -6.38 6.52
CA GLY A 130 -0.31 -6.21 5.78
C GLY A 130 -0.13 -5.63 4.38
N ALA A 131 0.81 -4.70 4.18
CA ALA A 131 1.10 -4.13 2.87
C ALA A 131 1.66 -5.18 1.90
N VAL A 132 2.64 -5.99 2.34
CA VAL A 132 3.18 -7.10 1.54
C VAL A 132 2.08 -8.10 1.21
N ARG A 133 1.30 -8.51 2.22
CA ARG A 133 0.19 -9.45 2.03
C ARG A 133 -0.80 -8.97 0.97
N GLY A 134 -1.14 -7.67 0.98
CA GLY A 134 -2.00 -7.06 -0.05
C GLY A 134 -1.36 -6.98 -1.44
N ALA A 135 -0.02 -6.88 -1.51
CA ALA A 135 0.71 -6.75 -2.76
C ALA A 135 0.96 -8.10 -3.47
N LEU A 136 0.99 -9.23 -2.75
CA LEU A 136 1.40 -10.53 -3.32
C LEU A 136 0.57 -10.92 -4.55
N LEU A 137 -0.76 -10.87 -4.47
CA LEU A 137 -1.59 -11.28 -5.61
C LEU A 137 -1.45 -10.36 -6.82
N PRO A 138 -1.56 -9.02 -6.69
CA PRO A 138 -1.30 -8.13 -7.82
C PRO A 138 0.06 -8.36 -8.46
N PHE A 139 1.10 -8.58 -7.65
CA PHE A 139 2.46 -8.81 -8.15
C PHE A 139 2.60 -10.15 -8.87
N LEU A 140 2.05 -11.22 -8.32
CA LEU A 140 2.09 -12.54 -8.93
C LEU A 140 1.28 -12.60 -10.22
N ALA A 141 0.17 -11.85 -10.30
CA ALA A 141 -0.69 -11.81 -11.49
C ALA A 141 -0.02 -11.22 -12.73
N VAL A 142 0.97 -10.34 -12.57
CA VAL A 142 1.72 -9.77 -13.69
C VAL A 142 2.90 -10.65 -14.16
N GLY A 143 3.14 -11.79 -13.51
CA GLY A 143 4.12 -12.79 -13.95
C GLY A 143 5.57 -12.38 -13.76
N PRO A 144 6.04 -12.06 -12.56
CA PRO A 144 7.47 -11.85 -12.30
C PRO A 144 8.25 -13.15 -12.57
N ALA A 145 9.55 -13.06 -12.84
CA ALA A 145 10.39 -14.25 -12.92
C ALA A 145 10.54 -14.94 -11.55
N ALA A 146 10.61 -14.16 -10.49
CA ALA A 146 10.58 -14.64 -9.10
C ALA A 146 10.15 -13.49 -8.17
N LEU A 147 9.37 -13.82 -7.15
CA LEU A 147 9.03 -12.95 -6.04
C LEU A 147 9.62 -13.55 -4.76
N VAL A 148 10.69 -12.93 -4.23
CA VAL A 148 11.39 -13.41 -3.04
C VAL A 148 10.99 -12.55 -1.85
N MET A 149 10.43 -13.15 -0.82
CA MET A 149 10.00 -12.46 0.39
C MET A 149 10.96 -12.77 1.54
N VAL A 150 11.36 -11.73 2.27
CA VAL A 150 12.23 -11.85 3.45
C VAL A 150 11.61 -11.09 4.62
N ASN A 151 11.62 -11.69 5.81
CA ASN A 151 11.14 -11.07 7.03
C ASN A 151 11.97 -11.53 8.24
N ARG A 152 12.14 -10.67 9.27
CA ARG A 152 12.83 -11.05 10.52
C ARG A 152 12.21 -12.31 11.14
N ASP A 153 10.90 -12.32 11.24
CA ASP A 153 10.13 -13.52 11.59
C ASP A 153 9.93 -14.36 10.32
N ARG A 154 10.82 -15.33 10.12
CA ARG A 154 10.79 -16.22 8.97
C ARG A 154 9.53 -17.10 8.94
N GLN A 155 9.02 -17.49 10.11
CA GLN A 155 7.81 -18.33 10.18
C GLN A 155 6.60 -17.58 9.67
N LYS A 156 6.49 -16.30 9.97
CA LYS A 156 5.43 -15.43 9.43
C LYS A 156 5.47 -15.35 7.90
N ALA A 157 6.66 -15.18 7.33
CA ALA A 157 6.83 -15.16 5.87
C ALA A 157 6.51 -16.53 5.25
N ALA A 158 6.99 -17.63 5.85
CA ALA A 158 6.72 -18.98 5.37
C ALA A 158 5.22 -19.33 5.42
N GLY A 159 4.53 -18.99 6.51
CA GLY A 159 3.10 -19.20 6.64
C GLY A 159 2.31 -18.43 5.56
N LEU A 160 2.70 -17.19 5.28
CA LEU A 160 2.09 -16.39 4.21
C LEU A 160 2.35 -16.98 2.82
N ALA A 161 3.57 -17.42 2.54
CA ALA A 161 3.89 -18.05 1.26
C ALA A 161 3.14 -19.37 1.06
N GLN A 162 2.99 -20.17 2.12
CA GLN A 162 2.21 -21.41 2.10
C GLN A 162 0.71 -21.13 1.85
N GLU A 163 0.15 -20.09 2.48
CA GLU A 163 -1.24 -19.69 2.29
C GLU A 163 -1.51 -19.27 0.83
N ILE A 164 -0.59 -18.54 0.22
CA ILE A 164 -0.69 -18.11 -1.19
C ILE A 164 -0.46 -19.28 -2.15
N GLY A 165 0.47 -20.19 -1.85
CA GLY A 165 0.73 -21.42 -2.61
C GLY A 165 1.15 -21.20 -4.07
N HIS A 166 1.79 -20.08 -4.40
CA HIS A 166 2.14 -19.73 -5.77
C HIS A 166 3.60 -20.12 -6.10
N PRO A 167 3.90 -20.79 -7.24
CA PRO A 167 5.24 -21.30 -7.55
C PRO A 167 6.31 -20.21 -7.74
N LEU A 168 5.93 -19.00 -8.10
CA LEU A 168 6.86 -17.87 -8.27
C LEU A 168 7.19 -17.16 -6.95
N LEU A 169 6.48 -17.49 -5.84
CA LEU A 169 6.71 -16.92 -4.53
C LEU A 169 7.61 -17.83 -3.71
N SER A 170 8.71 -17.30 -3.22
CA SER A 170 9.61 -18.00 -2.31
C SER A 170 9.95 -17.15 -1.09
N VAL A 171 10.41 -17.80 -0.03
CA VAL A 171 10.86 -17.16 1.22
C VAL A 171 12.34 -17.40 1.40
N SER A 172 13.08 -16.34 1.71
CA SER A 172 14.50 -16.38 2.03
C SER A 172 14.76 -15.83 3.43
N SER A 173 16.02 -15.88 3.87
CA SER A 173 16.50 -15.16 5.05
C SER A 173 17.42 -14.02 4.61
N TYR A 174 17.68 -13.05 5.49
CA TYR A 174 18.62 -11.96 5.17
C TYR A 174 20.02 -12.48 4.87
N GLU A 175 20.47 -13.50 5.58
CA GLU A 175 21.79 -14.13 5.40
C GLU A 175 21.91 -14.83 4.03
N ALA A 176 20.81 -15.47 3.59
CA ALA A 176 20.79 -16.20 2.32
C ALA A 176 20.67 -15.26 1.10
N LEU A 177 20.46 -13.96 1.31
CA LEU A 177 20.49 -12.96 0.23
C LEU A 177 21.91 -12.61 -0.23
N GLN A 178 22.96 -13.02 0.50
CA GLN A 178 24.35 -12.75 0.12
C GLN A 178 24.65 -13.30 -1.29
N GLY A 179 25.10 -12.45 -2.20
CA GLY A 179 25.38 -12.81 -3.59
C GLY A 179 24.14 -12.88 -4.50
N GLU A 180 22.91 -12.81 -3.95
CA GLU A 180 21.68 -12.74 -4.74
C GLU A 180 21.51 -11.37 -5.37
N ARG A 181 20.87 -11.31 -6.54
CA ARG A 181 20.63 -10.09 -7.29
C ARG A 181 19.18 -9.98 -7.71
N PHE A 182 18.64 -8.76 -7.69
CA PHE A 182 17.25 -8.46 -7.99
C PHE A 182 17.15 -7.27 -8.94
N ASP A 183 16.11 -7.28 -9.77
CA ASP A 183 15.80 -6.15 -10.64
C ASP A 183 15.11 -5.02 -9.87
N LEU A 184 14.26 -5.38 -8.88
CA LEU A 184 13.56 -4.46 -8.01
C LEU A 184 13.71 -4.90 -6.55
N VAL A 185 14.00 -3.94 -5.66
CA VAL A 185 14.08 -4.17 -4.22
C VAL A 185 13.09 -3.25 -3.51
N ILE A 186 12.13 -3.84 -2.79
CA ILE A 186 11.01 -3.14 -2.18
C ILE A 186 11.06 -3.32 -0.67
N ASN A 187 11.21 -2.22 0.07
CA ASN A 187 11.17 -2.23 1.53
C ASN A 187 9.75 -1.91 2.04
N ALA A 188 9.10 -2.93 2.58
CA ALA A 188 7.80 -2.83 3.24
C ALA A 188 7.90 -3.11 4.75
N THR A 189 9.08 -2.99 5.33
CA THR A 189 9.29 -3.10 6.77
C THR A 189 9.01 -1.78 7.49
N SER A 190 8.85 -1.83 8.79
CA SER A 190 8.74 -0.62 9.63
C SER A 190 10.09 0.00 10.02
N ALA A 191 11.21 -0.58 9.58
CA ALA A 191 12.55 -0.14 9.99
C ALA A 191 12.78 1.35 9.71
N SER A 192 12.43 1.82 8.52
CA SER A 192 12.60 3.23 8.14
C SER A 192 11.75 4.21 8.95
N LEU A 193 10.66 3.74 9.58
CA LEU A 193 9.82 4.60 10.44
C LEU A 193 10.57 5.00 11.72
N VAL A 194 11.50 4.18 12.18
CA VAL A 194 12.35 4.42 13.35
C VAL A 194 13.80 4.75 12.97
N GLY A 195 14.07 5.00 11.68
CA GLY A 195 15.40 5.37 11.20
C GLY A 195 16.39 4.20 11.10
N GLU A 196 15.89 2.97 11.10
CA GLU A 196 16.73 1.76 11.00
C GLU A 196 16.83 1.26 9.56
N LEU A 197 17.94 0.58 9.26
CA LEU A 197 18.15 -0.15 8.02
C LEU A 197 17.74 -1.62 8.24
N PRO A 198 16.90 -2.21 7.36
CA PRO A 198 16.73 -3.66 7.34
C PRO A 198 18.10 -4.33 7.10
N PRO A 199 18.41 -5.48 7.72
CA PRO A 199 19.73 -6.13 7.60
C PRO A 199 19.93 -6.80 6.22
N VAL A 200 19.66 -6.04 5.15
CA VAL A 200 19.79 -6.47 3.77
C VAL A 200 21.23 -6.29 3.29
N PRO A 201 21.86 -7.30 2.66
CA PRO A 201 23.20 -7.15 2.12
C PRO A 201 23.20 -6.19 0.91
N ALA A 202 24.29 -5.42 0.75
CA ALA A 202 24.39 -4.38 -0.26
C ALA A 202 24.34 -4.92 -1.71
N ASP A 203 24.85 -6.09 -1.95
CA ASP A 203 24.93 -6.74 -3.26
C ASP A 203 23.56 -7.09 -3.88
N VAL A 204 22.46 -7.12 -3.11
CA VAL A 204 21.11 -7.26 -3.69
C VAL A 204 20.75 -6.14 -4.65
N PHE A 205 21.40 -4.99 -4.51
CA PHE A 205 21.19 -3.81 -5.36
C PHE A 205 22.03 -3.77 -6.64
N ALA A 206 23.00 -4.69 -6.79
CA ALA A 206 24.02 -4.61 -7.83
C ALA A 206 23.49 -4.52 -9.28
N GLN A 207 22.26 -4.96 -9.54
CA GLN A 207 21.58 -4.81 -10.82
C GLN A 207 20.18 -4.20 -10.72
N ALA A 208 19.81 -3.70 -9.54
CA ALA A 208 18.47 -3.16 -9.31
C ALA A 208 18.23 -1.89 -10.11
N ALA A 209 17.17 -1.88 -10.90
CA ALA A 209 16.70 -0.70 -11.61
C ALA A 209 15.93 0.24 -10.67
N LEU A 210 15.26 -0.32 -9.65
CA LEU A 210 14.45 0.42 -8.69
C LEU A 210 14.68 -0.08 -7.26
N ALA A 211 14.86 0.86 -6.34
CA ALA A 211 14.68 0.65 -4.90
C ALA A 211 13.46 1.46 -4.43
N TYR A 212 12.47 0.77 -3.88
CA TYR A 212 11.20 1.34 -3.44
C TYR A 212 11.03 1.21 -1.93
N GLU A 213 10.76 2.32 -1.25
CA GLU A 213 10.49 2.39 0.18
C GLU A 213 9.00 2.67 0.41
N LEU A 214 8.27 1.78 1.12
CA LEU A 214 6.85 2.02 1.38
C LEU A 214 6.58 3.18 2.34
N ALA A 215 7.51 3.47 3.24
CA ALA A 215 7.43 4.68 4.06
C ALA A 215 7.60 5.93 3.17
N TYR A 216 6.81 6.95 3.43
CA TYR A 216 6.83 8.20 2.66
C TYR A 216 7.04 9.43 3.55
N GLY A 217 7.47 10.54 2.94
CA GLY A 217 7.65 11.82 3.62
C GLY A 217 8.81 11.84 4.63
N LYS A 218 9.76 10.93 4.49
CA LYS A 218 10.96 10.80 5.34
C LYS A 218 12.25 11.27 4.64
N GLY A 219 12.13 11.72 3.38
CA GLY A 219 13.30 11.98 2.55
C GLY A 219 14.12 10.72 2.29
N LEU A 220 15.44 10.84 2.24
CA LEU A 220 16.35 9.72 1.96
C LEU A 220 16.50 8.82 3.20
N THR A 221 15.69 7.77 3.29
CA THR A 221 15.75 6.78 4.39
C THR A 221 17.07 6.00 4.37
N PRO A 222 17.47 5.32 5.46
CA PRO A 222 18.67 4.47 5.47
C PRO A 222 18.68 3.42 4.34
N PHE A 223 17.52 2.83 4.04
CA PHE A 223 17.37 1.87 2.93
C PHE A 223 17.62 2.53 1.56
N LEU A 224 16.99 3.68 1.28
CA LEU A 224 17.18 4.38 0.02
C LEU A 224 18.60 4.95 -0.12
N ARG A 225 19.22 5.34 1.00
CA ARG A 225 20.62 5.77 1.02
C ARG A 225 21.54 4.65 0.61
N LEU A 226 21.39 3.46 1.20
CA LEU A 226 22.18 2.28 0.81
C LEU A 226 21.99 1.98 -0.68
N ALA A 227 20.76 1.97 -1.17
CA ALA A 227 20.49 1.73 -2.59
C ALA A 227 21.19 2.78 -3.49
N LYS A 228 21.16 4.07 -3.10
CA LYS A 228 21.85 5.15 -3.81
C LYS A 228 23.36 4.93 -3.85
N GLU A 229 23.96 4.55 -2.72
CA GLU A 229 25.40 4.24 -2.62
C GLU A 229 25.80 3.02 -3.46
N GLN A 230 24.88 2.09 -3.67
CA GLN A 230 25.07 0.94 -4.56
C GLN A 230 24.79 1.24 -6.04
N GLY A 231 24.45 2.50 -6.38
CA GLY A 231 24.28 2.94 -7.77
C GLY A 231 22.91 2.64 -8.37
N VAL A 232 21.88 2.34 -7.55
CA VAL A 232 20.52 2.18 -8.07
C VAL A 232 20.04 3.49 -8.70
N ALA A 233 19.68 3.43 -9.98
CA ALA A 233 19.38 4.61 -10.76
C ALA A 233 18.05 5.28 -10.36
N GLN A 234 17.05 4.51 -9.93
CA GLN A 234 15.75 5.02 -9.57
C GLN A 234 15.42 4.68 -8.11
N LEU A 235 15.12 5.72 -7.34
CA LEU A 235 14.69 5.61 -5.95
C LEU A 235 13.28 6.18 -5.84
N ALA A 236 12.41 5.54 -5.09
CA ALA A 236 11.05 6.01 -4.84
C ALA A 236 10.63 5.77 -3.40
N ASP A 237 9.79 6.66 -2.88
CA ASP A 237 9.08 6.45 -1.63
C ASP A 237 7.59 6.12 -1.87
N GLY A 238 6.84 5.84 -0.80
CA GLY A 238 5.45 5.38 -0.85
C GLY A 238 4.41 6.44 -1.24
N VAL A 239 4.79 7.65 -1.65
CA VAL A 239 3.83 8.70 -2.04
C VAL A 239 2.98 8.25 -3.24
N GLY A 240 3.60 7.67 -4.26
CA GLY A 240 2.85 7.19 -5.42
C GLY A 240 1.86 6.09 -5.06
N MET A 241 2.28 5.10 -4.27
CA MET A 241 1.36 4.07 -3.73
C MET A 241 0.19 4.69 -2.95
N LEU A 242 0.46 5.70 -2.10
CA LEU A 242 -0.56 6.39 -1.31
C LEU A 242 -1.62 7.03 -2.22
N VAL A 243 -1.21 7.67 -3.30
CA VAL A 243 -2.11 8.35 -4.24
C VAL A 243 -2.85 7.34 -5.12
N GLU A 244 -2.16 6.33 -5.64
CA GLU A 244 -2.77 5.31 -6.50
C GLU A 244 -3.84 4.47 -5.77
N GLN A 245 -3.59 4.04 -4.51
CA GLN A 245 -4.61 3.31 -3.74
C GLN A 245 -5.84 4.19 -3.43
N ALA A 246 -5.64 5.49 -3.22
CA ALA A 246 -6.73 6.44 -3.05
C ALA A 246 -7.53 6.63 -4.35
N ALA A 247 -6.87 6.64 -5.50
CA ALA A 247 -7.51 6.71 -6.81
C ALA A 247 -8.34 5.45 -7.12
N GLU A 248 -7.87 4.26 -6.71
CA GLU A 248 -8.66 3.03 -6.81
C GLU A 248 -9.93 3.10 -5.94
N ALA A 249 -9.82 3.56 -4.69
CA ALA A 249 -10.98 3.75 -3.81
C ALA A 249 -11.96 4.78 -4.40
N PHE A 250 -11.45 5.90 -4.90
CA PHE A 250 -12.26 6.93 -5.55
C PHE A 250 -13.01 6.38 -6.77
N ALA A 251 -12.32 5.64 -7.64
CA ALA A 251 -12.92 5.02 -8.82
C ALA A 251 -14.00 3.99 -8.44
N TRP A 252 -13.75 3.20 -7.39
CA TRP A 252 -14.70 2.22 -6.88
C TRP A 252 -15.98 2.86 -6.32
N TRP A 253 -15.86 4.02 -5.66
CA TRP A 253 -17.01 4.75 -5.13
C TRP A 253 -17.76 5.55 -6.20
N ARG A 254 -17.02 6.21 -7.11
CA ARG A 254 -17.58 7.23 -8.02
C ARG A 254 -17.74 6.75 -9.45
N GLY A 255 -17.17 5.61 -9.83
CA GLY A 255 -17.16 5.11 -11.21
C GLY A 255 -16.27 5.91 -12.16
N VAL A 256 -15.48 6.84 -11.67
CA VAL A 256 -14.56 7.69 -12.45
C VAL A 256 -13.16 7.57 -11.84
N ARG A 257 -12.17 7.21 -12.67
CA ARG A 257 -10.78 7.20 -12.25
C ARG A 257 -10.18 8.60 -12.39
N PRO A 258 -9.66 9.19 -11.28
CA PRO A 258 -9.00 10.48 -11.34
C PRO A 258 -7.59 10.38 -11.90
N GLU A 259 -7.05 11.49 -12.40
CA GLU A 259 -5.63 11.60 -12.73
C GLU A 259 -4.79 11.67 -11.44
N THR A 260 -3.78 10.80 -11.35
CA THR A 260 -2.94 10.66 -10.16
C THR A 260 -1.66 11.48 -10.23
N ARG A 261 -1.07 11.64 -11.41
CA ARG A 261 0.24 12.27 -11.60
C ARG A 261 0.35 13.68 -10.99
N PRO A 262 -0.59 14.63 -11.20
CA PRO A 262 -0.49 15.95 -10.59
C PRO A 262 -0.53 15.92 -9.06
N VAL A 263 -1.22 14.95 -8.47
CA VAL A 263 -1.32 14.78 -7.02
C VAL A 263 -0.03 14.17 -6.46
N ILE A 264 0.55 13.19 -7.14
CA ILE A 264 1.85 12.60 -6.80
C ILE A 264 2.93 13.70 -6.83
N ASP A 265 3.02 14.46 -7.91
CA ASP A 265 4.02 15.52 -8.06
C ASP A 265 3.90 16.59 -6.96
N ARG A 266 2.67 16.90 -6.53
CA ARG A 266 2.42 17.86 -5.43
C ARG A 266 2.85 17.35 -4.05
N LEU A 267 2.79 16.04 -3.83
CA LEU A 267 3.07 15.42 -2.53
C LEU A 267 4.50 14.90 -2.40
N THR A 268 5.19 14.66 -3.51
CA THR A 268 6.54 14.11 -3.54
C THR A 268 7.53 15.12 -2.98
N LEU A 269 8.33 14.68 -2.01
CA LEU A 269 9.46 15.43 -1.48
C LEU A 269 10.76 14.95 -2.14
N PRO A 270 11.75 15.84 -2.34
CA PRO A 270 13.07 15.43 -2.85
C PRO A 270 13.70 14.36 -1.94
N LEU A 271 14.26 13.32 -2.54
CA LEU A 271 15.05 12.28 -1.86
C LEU A 271 16.52 12.73 -1.78
N THR A 272 16.75 13.77 -1.00
CA THR A 272 18.07 14.40 -0.82
C THR A 272 18.66 14.13 0.56
#